data_0d50d4a68a6b9b479bac32763e75efbb
#
_entry.id   0d50d4a68a6b9b479bac32763e75efbb
#
_cell.length_a   1.000
_cell.length_b   1.000
_cell.length_c   1.000
_cell.angle_alpha   90.00
_cell.angle_beta   90.00
_cell.angle_gamma   90.00
#
_symmetry.space_group_name_H-M   'P 1'
#
loop_
_entity.id
_entity.type
_entity.pdbx_description
1 polymer ?
#
loop_
_entity_poly.entity_id
_entity_poly.type
_entity_poly.pdbx_seq_one_letter_code
_entity_poly.pdbx_strand_id
1 'polypeptide(L)'
;MKIGFVGVGNIGHHLAASLLREGFSVTVFDLDKAAVDRLVALGASAADSPREVAAASETVFTCLPSVKAITEVVSGTNGLVHGFRAGGTWVDMSTNDLHELHRLATMLAENGVSTLEAPVTGGAHNAESATITILVGGDETNYRKHTEAFAAMGGRVFYIGELGKAAIIKVITNMLAFIHIAATAEAYMLAAKGGIDLRLAWEVIKASSGNSFT
;
A
#
# COMPACT_ATOMS: atom_id res chain seq x y z
N MET A 1 2.58 -16.97 -10.58
CA MET A 1 3.31 -16.31 -9.48
C MET A 1 2.63 -16.66 -8.17
N LYS A 2 3.37 -17.14 -7.18
CA LYS A 2 2.87 -17.33 -5.80
C LYS A 2 3.10 -16.04 -5.02
N ILE A 3 2.05 -15.48 -4.48
CA ILE A 3 2.07 -14.18 -3.81
C ILE A 3 1.89 -14.36 -2.30
N GLY A 4 2.71 -13.68 -1.51
CA GLY A 4 2.51 -13.47 -0.10
C GLY A 4 1.91 -12.09 0.15
N PHE A 5 1.09 -11.95 1.18
CA PHE A 5 0.56 -10.65 1.61
C PHE A 5 0.58 -10.54 3.13
N VAL A 6 1.32 -9.57 3.65
CA VAL A 6 1.44 -9.31 5.10
C VAL A 6 0.84 -7.93 5.42
N GLY A 7 -0.05 -7.90 6.41
CA GLY A 7 -0.82 -6.72 6.73
C GLY A 7 -2.10 -6.64 5.92
N VAL A 8 -3.11 -7.40 6.33
CA VAL A 8 -4.42 -7.53 5.67
C VAL A 8 -5.52 -6.78 6.43
N GLY A 9 -5.17 -5.62 6.98
CA GLY A 9 -6.12 -4.68 7.58
C GLY A 9 -6.97 -3.93 6.54
N ASN A 10 -7.36 -2.67 6.84
CA ASN A 10 -8.33 -1.90 6.05
C ASN A 10 -8.03 -1.75 4.56
N ILE A 11 -6.76 -1.56 4.18
CA ILE A 11 -6.33 -1.44 2.78
C ILE A 11 -5.88 -2.79 2.25
N GLY A 12 -4.96 -3.46 2.98
CA GLY A 12 -4.34 -4.71 2.55
C GLY A 12 -5.34 -5.83 2.30
N HIS A 13 -6.45 -5.87 3.05
CA HIS A 13 -7.53 -6.83 2.81
C HIS A 13 -8.08 -6.72 1.38
N HIS A 14 -8.41 -5.52 0.95
CA HIS A 14 -8.98 -5.29 -0.38
C HIS A 14 -7.98 -5.57 -1.50
N LEU A 15 -6.70 -5.21 -1.29
CA LEU A 15 -5.63 -5.50 -2.25
C LEU A 15 -5.42 -7.02 -2.41
N ALA A 16 -5.33 -7.75 -1.29
CA ALA A 16 -5.18 -9.20 -1.30
C ALA A 16 -6.42 -9.91 -1.89
N ALA A 17 -7.63 -9.43 -1.57
CA ALA A 17 -8.88 -9.93 -2.15
C ALA A 17 -8.95 -9.70 -3.67
N SER A 18 -8.41 -8.59 -4.16
CA SER A 18 -8.33 -8.32 -5.61
C SER A 18 -7.39 -9.30 -6.31
N LEU A 19 -6.23 -9.62 -5.71
CA LEU A 19 -5.33 -10.65 -6.23
C LEU A 19 -5.99 -12.04 -6.30
N LEU A 20 -6.74 -12.43 -5.25
CA LEU A 20 -7.49 -13.69 -5.24
C LEU A 20 -8.55 -13.74 -6.34
N ARG A 21 -9.27 -12.64 -6.55
CA ARG A 21 -10.32 -12.51 -7.58
C ARG A 21 -9.76 -12.66 -8.99
N GLU A 22 -8.55 -12.18 -9.23
CA GLU A 22 -7.82 -12.33 -10.50
C GLU A 22 -7.06 -13.67 -10.62
N GLY A 23 -7.29 -14.61 -9.69
CA GLY A 23 -6.78 -15.98 -9.77
C GLY A 23 -5.36 -16.19 -9.27
N PHE A 24 -4.76 -15.23 -8.58
CA PHE A 24 -3.46 -15.43 -7.95
C PHE A 24 -3.58 -16.36 -6.73
N SER A 25 -2.57 -17.20 -6.53
CA SER A 25 -2.41 -17.96 -5.29
C SER A 25 -1.82 -17.05 -4.22
N VAL A 26 -2.57 -16.75 -3.16
CA VAL A 26 -2.17 -15.80 -2.11
C VAL A 26 -2.04 -16.48 -0.76
N THR A 27 -0.89 -16.32 -0.11
CA THR A 27 -0.64 -16.70 1.29
C THR A 27 -0.63 -15.44 2.15
N VAL A 28 -1.41 -15.41 3.23
CA VAL A 28 -1.62 -14.19 4.03
C VAL A 28 -1.18 -14.36 5.48
N PHE A 29 -0.75 -13.24 6.07
CA PHE A 29 -0.49 -13.13 7.50
C PHE A 29 -0.90 -11.75 8.03
N ASP A 30 -1.51 -11.74 9.20
CA ASP A 30 -1.76 -10.55 10.01
C ASP A 30 -1.77 -10.95 11.50
N LEU A 31 -1.55 -10.01 12.39
CA LEU A 31 -1.74 -10.20 13.84
C LEU A 31 -3.21 -10.36 14.21
N ASP A 32 -4.12 -9.75 13.43
CA ASP A 32 -5.57 -9.93 13.55
C ASP A 32 -6.01 -11.19 12.79
N LYS A 33 -6.23 -12.27 13.53
CA LYS A 33 -6.72 -13.54 12.96
C LYS A 33 -8.05 -13.40 12.23
N ALA A 34 -8.94 -12.53 12.68
CA ALA A 34 -10.22 -12.33 12.00
C ALA A 34 -10.04 -11.68 10.61
N ALA A 35 -8.98 -10.84 10.44
CA ALA A 35 -8.62 -10.31 9.14
C ALA A 35 -8.10 -11.42 8.19
N VAL A 36 -7.29 -12.34 8.71
CA VAL A 36 -6.80 -13.51 7.97
C VAL A 36 -7.95 -14.42 7.57
N ASP A 37 -8.85 -14.77 8.50
CA ASP A 37 -9.98 -15.68 8.26
C ASP A 37 -10.91 -15.17 7.15
N ARG A 38 -11.12 -13.84 7.06
CA ARG A 38 -11.90 -13.24 5.95
C ARG A 38 -11.30 -13.53 4.58
N LEU A 39 -9.97 -13.52 4.45
CA LEU A 39 -9.29 -13.83 3.17
C LEU A 39 -9.18 -15.33 2.92
N VAL A 40 -9.04 -16.14 3.96
CA VAL A 40 -9.10 -17.59 3.83
C VAL A 40 -10.47 -18.02 3.29
N ALA A 41 -11.56 -17.40 3.74
CA ALA A 41 -12.89 -17.62 3.19
C ALA A 41 -13.02 -17.26 1.69
N LEU A 42 -12.13 -16.39 1.17
CA LEU A 42 -12.02 -16.03 -0.24
C LEU A 42 -11.01 -16.90 -1.02
N GLY A 43 -10.37 -17.88 -0.36
CA GLY A 43 -9.45 -18.82 -1.00
C GLY A 43 -7.96 -18.56 -0.74
N ALA A 44 -7.60 -17.65 0.18
CA ALA A 44 -6.21 -17.49 0.60
C ALA A 44 -5.75 -18.66 1.48
N SER A 45 -4.42 -18.90 1.51
CA SER A 45 -3.78 -19.75 2.51
C SER A 45 -3.31 -18.88 3.69
N ALA A 46 -3.52 -19.33 4.92
CA ALA A 46 -2.97 -18.68 6.10
C ALA A 46 -1.55 -19.16 6.37
N ALA A 47 -0.71 -18.27 6.94
CA ALA A 47 0.58 -18.59 7.52
C ALA A 47 0.65 -18.07 8.96
N ASP A 48 1.54 -18.62 9.78
CA ASP A 48 1.68 -18.27 11.19
C ASP A 48 2.73 -17.18 11.46
N SER A 49 3.48 -16.78 10.42
CA SER A 49 4.51 -15.74 10.51
C SER A 49 4.83 -15.10 9.15
N PRO A 50 5.42 -13.89 9.12
CA PRO A 50 5.97 -13.30 7.91
C PRO A 50 7.01 -14.20 7.23
N ARG A 51 7.85 -14.88 8.02
CA ARG A 51 8.83 -15.86 7.53
C ARG A 51 8.18 -16.97 6.70
N GLU A 52 7.06 -17.52 7.17
CA GLU A 52 6.34 -18.57 6.46
C GLU A 52 5.68 -18.06 5.18
N VAL A 53 5.14 -16.81 5.22
CA VAL A 53 4.63 -16.15 4.01
C VAL A 53 5.73 -16.06 2.96
N ALA A 54 6.94 -15.60 3.35
CA ALA A 54 8.07 -15.48 2.43
C ALA A 54 8.54 -16.84 1.90
N ALA A 55 8.58 -17.88 2.75
CA ALA A 55 8.98 -19.23 2.36
C ALA A 55 8.03 -19.86 1.34
N ALA A 56 6.74 -19.49 1.37
CA ALA A 56 5.69 -20.01 0.49
C ALA A 56 5.55 -19.22 -0.82
N SER A 57 6.20 -18.04 -0.95
CA SER A 57 5.91 -17.07 -1.99
C SER A 57 7.16 -16.70 -2.81
N GLU A 58 6.93 -16.29 -4.05
CA GLU A 58 7.95 -15.69 -4.93
C GLU A 58 8.02 -14.16 -4.71
N THR A 59 6.89 -13.55 -4.42
CA THR A 59 6.74 -12.12 -4.15
C THR A 59 5.90 -11.93 -2.91
N VAL A 60 6.35 -11.06 -2.00
CA VAL A 60 5.58 -10.69 -0.81
C VAL A 60 5.27 -9.20 -0.83
N PHE A 61 3.98 -8.88 -0.78
CA PHE A 61 3.47 -7.54 -0.57
C PHE A 61 3.30 -7.27 0.92
N THR A 62 3.63 -6.07 1.37
CA THR A 62 3.37 -5.61 2.73
C THR A 62 2.51 -4.35 2.70
N CYS A 63 1.48 -4.26 3.57
CA CYS A 63 0.65 -3.06 3.72
C CYS A 63 0.41 -2.79 5.21
N LEU A 64 1.33 -2.07 5.83
CA LEU A 64 1.50 -1.98 7.28
C LEU A 64 1.31 -0.55 7.79
N PRO A 65 0.88 -0.37 9.05
CA PRO A 65 0.46 0.93 9.57
C PRO A 65 1.61 1.84 10.02
N SER A 66 2.83 1.33 10.15
CA SER A 66 3.95 2.12 10.67
C SER A 66 5.32 1.56 10.28
N VAL A 67 6.33 2.41 10.27
CA VAL A 67 7.74 2.04 10.06
C VAL A 67 8.17 0.93 11.02
N LYS A 68 7.79 1.02 12.30
CA LYS A 68 8.08 -0.03 13.30
C LYS A 68 7.50 -1.39 12.90
N ALA A 69 6.26 -1.42 12.41
CA ALA A 69 5.63 -2.66 11.96
C ALA A 69 6.33 -3.22 10.71
N ILE A 70 6.74 -2.35 9.78
CA ILE A 70 7.49 -2.75 8.58
C ILE A 70 8.83 -3.37 8.97
N THR A 71 9.59 -2.70 9.87
CA THR A 71 10.87 -3.21 10.39
C THR A 71 10.71 -4.60 11.01
N GLU A 72 9.72 -4.77 11.90
CA GLU A 72 9.48 -6.05 12.57
C GLU A 72 9.09 -7.15 11.57
N VAL A 73 8.20 -6.86 10.64
CA VAL A 73 7.76 -7.81 9.60
C VAL A 73 8.91 -8.22 8.68
N VAL A 74 9.78 -7.29 8.29
CA VAL A 74 10.87 -7.59 7.36
C VAL A 74 12.07 -8.21 8.06
N SER A 75 12.54 -7.64 9.18
CA SER A 75 13.81 -7.97 9.82
C SER A 75 13.70 -8.56 11.24
N GLY A 76 12.49 -8.71 11.78
CA GLY A 76 12.27 -9.35 13.09
C GLY A 76 12.65 -10.84 13.11
N THR A 77 12.60 -11.46 14.28
CA THR A 77 13.01 -12.88 14.48
C THR A 77 12.28 -13.86 13.55
N ASN A 78 11.01 -13.61 13.25
CA ASN A 78 10.21 -14.37 12.30
C ASN A 78 9.90 -13.53 11.04
N GLY A 79 10.82 -12.61 10.68
CA GLY A 79 10.65 -11.69 9.57
C GLY A 79 10.87 -12.33 8.20
N LEU A 80 10.47 -11.57 7.17
CA LEU A 80 10.53 -11.97 5.77
C LEU A 80 11.95 -12.38 5.35
N VAL A 81 12.98 -11.67 5.85
CA VAL A 81 14.39 -11.92 5.50
C VAL A 81 14.82 -13.35 5.78
N HIS A 82 14.22 -14.02 6.77
CA HIS A 82 14.54 -15.40 7.14
C HIS A 82 13.75 -16.46 6.36
N GLY A 83 12.75 -16.06 5.58
CA GLY A 83 11.90 -16.96 4.78
C GLY A 83 12.15 -16.91 3.29
N PHE A 84 12.55 -15.76 2.77
CA PHE A 84 12.80 -15.60 1.34
C PHE A 84 13.88 -16.52 0.79
N ARG A 85 13.68 -16.95 -0.44
CA ARG A 85 14.71 -17.57 -1.28
C ARG A 85 15.32 -16.52 -2.20
N ALA A 86 16.56 -16.75 -2.61
CA ALA A 86 17.20 -15.91 -3.63
C ALA A 86 16.34 -15.85 -4.90
N GLY A 87 16.24 -14.65 -5.47
CA GLY A 87 15.34 -14.36 -6.60
C GLY A 87 13.92 -13.91 -6.21
N GLY A 88 13.59 -13.93 -4.90
CA GLY A 88 12.33 -13.38 -4.40
C GLY A 88 12.25 -11.87 -4.52
N THR A 89 11.03 -11.33 -4.36
CA THR A 89 10.77 -9.89 -4.36
C THR A 89 9.95 -9.48 -3.15
N TRP A 90 10.40 -8.46 -2.41
CA TRP A 90 9.59 -7.73 -1.45
C TRP A 90 9.01 -6.48 -2.10
N VAL A 91 7.70 -6.25 -1.94
CA VAL A 91 6.99 -5.06 -2.42
C VAL A 91 6.33 -4.36 -1.25
N ASP A 92 6.84 -3.19 -0.85
CA ASP A 92 6.27 -2.42 0.25
C ASP A 92 5.19 -1.45 -0.26
N MET A 93 3.94 -1.72 0.07
CA MET A 93 2.78 -0.85 -0.25
C MET A 93 2.45 0.12 0.89
N SER A 94 3.23 0.11 1.94
CA SER A 94 3.07 0.98 3.10
C SER A 94 3.57 2.40 2.81
N THR A 95 3.22 3.37 3.66
CA THR A 95 3.93 4.65 3.71
C THR A 95 5.14 4.49 4.62
N ASN A 96 6.32 4.39 4.04
CA ASN A 96 7.56 4.09 4.76
C ASN A 96 8.47 5.33 4.88
N ASP A 97 9.41 5.27 5.81
CA ASP A 97 10.55 6.18 5.88
C ASP A 97 11.59 5.81 4.82
N LEU A 98 12.15 6.81 4.16
CA LEU A 98 13.09 6.61 3.05
C LEU A 98 14.38 5.89 3.49
N HIS A 99 14.93 6.24 4.65
CA HIS A 99 16.17 5.62 5.15
C HIS A 99 15.92 4.18 5.57
N GLU A 100 14.79 3.91 6.23
CA GLU A 100 14.42 2.57 6.64
C GLU A 100 14.13 1.68 5.43
N LEU A 101 13.44 2.18 4.42
CA LEU A 101 13.21 1.47 3.16
C LEU A 101 14.54 1.00 2.54
N HIS A 102 15.51 1.91 2.40
CA HIS A 102 16.83 1.59 1.83
C HIS A 102 17.62 0.61 2.70
N ARG A 103 17.55 0.77 4.03
CA ARG A 103 18.20 -0.16 4.98
C ARG A 103 17.68 -1.58 4.84
N LEU A 104 16.36 -1.74 4.80
CA LEU A 104 15.71 -3.04 4.65
C LEU A 104 15.95 -3.65 3.26
N ALA A 105 15.91 -2.82 2.21
CA ALA A 105 16.24 -3.24 0.85
C ALA A 105 17.67 -3.78 0.73
N THR A 106 18.64 -3.10 1.36
CA THR A 106 20.04 -3.55 1.40
C THR A 106 20.17 -4.91 2.09
N MET A 107 19.54 -5.07 3.26
CA MET A 107 19.52 -6.33 4.00
C MET A 107 18.93 -7.48 3.18
N LEU A 108 17.84 -7.25 2.45
CA LEU A 108 17.21 -8.25 1.59
C LEU A 108 18.08 -8.58 0.38
N ALA A 109 18.76 -7.58 -0.20
CA ALA A 109 19.65 -7.77 -1.35
C ALA A 109 20.86 -8.66 -1.02
N GLU A 110 21.35 -8.66 0.22
CA GLU A 110 22.40 -9.58 0.70
C GLU A 110 21.97 -11.06 0.60
N ASN A 111 20.65 -11.31 0.62
CA ASN A 111 20.07 -12.65 0.44
C ASN A 111 19.55 -12.87 -1.00
N GLY A 112 19.90 -12.00 -1.95
CA GLY A 112 19.47 -12.10 -3.34
C GLY A 112 17.98 -11.79 -3.56
N VAL A 113 17.36 -11.01 -2.66
CA VAL A 113 15.94 -10.58 -2.74
C VAL A 113 15.86 -9.16 -3.25
N SER A 114 15.05 -8.93 -4.27
CA SER A 114 14.80 -7.61 -4.84
C SER A 114 13.76 -6.86 -4.03
N THR A 115 13.82 -5.53 -4.07
CA THR A 115 12.82 -4.67 -3.41
C THR A 115 12.16 -3.74 -4.42
N LEU A 116 10.83 -3.63 -4.33
CA LEU A 116 10.02 -2.55 -4.90
C LEU A 116 9.30 -1.83 -3.77
N GLU A 117 9.09 -0.54 -3.91
CA GLU A 117 8.11 0.19 -3.12
C GLU A 117 6.86 0.44 -3.99
N ALA A 118 5.69 0.38 -3.40
CA ALA A 118 4.44 0.57 -4.12
C ALA A 118 3.35 1.23 -3.26
N PRO A 119 3.64 2.37 -2.59
CA PRO A 119 2.64 3.03 -1.76
C PRO A 119 1.40 3.39 -2.57
N VAL A 120 0.24 3.34 -1.89
CA VAL A 120 -1.07 3.54 -2.50
C VAL A 120 -1.69 4.87 -2.08
N THR A 121 -2.55 5.42 -2.94
CA THR A 121 -3.32 6.63 -2.64
C THR A 121 -4.74 6.54 -3.21
N GLY A 122 -5.73 7.09 -2.47
CA GLY A 122 -7.15 7.06 -2.83
C GLY A 122 -8.09 6.48 -1.77
N GLY A 123 -7.53 5.92 -0.66
CA GLY A 123 -8.33 5.42 0.46
C GLY A 123 -8.92 4.02 0.28
N ALA A 124 -9.60 3.51 1.33
CA ALA A 124 -10.09 2.13 1.38
C ALA A 124 -11.17 1.83 0.34
N HIS A 125 -12.07 2.77 0.07
CA HIS A 125 -13.14 2.58 -0.92
C HIS A 125 -12.62 2.37 -2.35
N ASN A 126 -11.50 3.04 -2.71
CA ASN A 126 -10.85 2.81 -3.99
C ASN A 126 -10.06 1.50 -4.01
N ALA A 127 -9.55 1.04 -2.86
CA ALA A 127 -8.94 -0.29 -2.75
C ALA A 127 -10.00 -1.39 -2.92
N GLU A 128 -11.17 -1.24 -2.29
CA GLU A 128 -12.31 -2.17 -2.40
C GLU A 128 -12.78 -2.35 -3.85
N SER A 129 -12.88 -1.26 -4.59
CA SER A 129 -13.28 -1.26 -6.01
C SER A 129 -12.13 -1.56 -6.98
N ALA A 130 -10.92 -1.84 -6.50
CA ALA A 130 -9.69 -2.00 -7.28
C ALA A 130 -9.38 -0.78 -8.21
N THR A 131 -9.78 0.42 -7.77
CA THR A 131 -9.53 1.68 -8.49
C THR A 131 -8.47 2.55 -7.81
N ILE A 132 -7.84 2.04 -6.74
CA ILE A 132 -6.78 2.75 -6.02
C ILE A 132 -5.59 3.05 -6.93
N THR A 133 -4.91 4.16 -6.68
CA THR A 133 -3.68 4.50 -7.40
C THR A 133 -2.47 3.90 -6.70
N ILE A 134 -1.59 3.25 -7.44
CA ILE A 134 -0.35 2.63 -6.98
C ILE A 134 0.84 3.39 -7.57
N LEU A 135 1.79 3.77 -6.73
CA LEU A 135 2.99 4.51 -7.11
C LEU A 135 4.20 3.58 -6.95
N VAL A 136 4.81 3.13 -8.05
CA VAL A 136 5.86 2.11 -7.98
C VAL A 136 7.24 2.72 -8.16
N GLY A 137 8.17 2.38 -7.25
CA GLY A 137 9.59 2.71 -7.34
C GLY A 137 10.45 1.46 -7.17
N GLY A 138 11.61 1.45 -7.82
CA GLY A 138 12.58 0.36 -7.81
C GLY A 138 13.12 0.01 -9.18
N ASP A 139 13.70 -1.18 -9.35
CA ASP A 139 14.20 -1.65 -10.64
C ASP A 139 13.05 -1.82 -11.66
N GLU A 140 13.19 -1.21 -12.84
CA GLU A 140 12.14 -1.22 -13.86
C GLU A 140 11.88 -2.64 -14.41
N THR A 141 12.93 -3.46 -14.53
CA THR A 141 12.79 -4.84 -15.00
C THR A 141 11.98 -5.67 -14.00
N ASN A 142 12.23 -5.43 -12.71
CA ASN A 142 11.46 -6.07 -11.64
C ASN A 142 10.01 -5.55 -11.60
N TYR A 143 9.78 -4.24 -11.75
CA TYR A 143 8.44 -3.68 -11.89
C TYR A 143 7.65 -4.34 -13.01
N ARG A 144 8.26 -4.50 -14.21
CA ARG A 144 7.61 -5.11 -15.39
C ARG A 144 7.14 -6.55 -15.16
N LYS A 145 7.83 -7.32 -14.30
CA LYS A 145 7.42 -8.68 -13.90
C LYS A 145 6.15 -8.71 -13.03
N HIS A 146 5.83 -7.59 -12.38
CA HIS A 146 4.72 -7.48 -11.42
C HIS A 146 3.53 -6.67 -11.95
N THR A 147 3.54 -6.24 -13.21
CA THR A 147 2.49 -5.38 -13.79
C THR A 147 1.11 -5.99 -13.70
N GLU A 148 0.97 -7.32 -13.88
CA GLU A 148 -0.31 -8.02 -13.76
C GLU A 148 -0.84 -7.98 -12.33
N ALA A 149 0.02 -8.20 -11.32
CA ALA A 149 -0.37 -8.12 -9.91
C ALA A 149 -0.76 -6.69 -9.52
N PHE A 150 -0.03 -5.67 -9.99
CA PHE A 150 -0.41 -4.28 -9.75
C PHE A 150 -1.72 -3.91 -10.44
N ALA A 151 -1.94 -4.36 -11.68
CA ALA A 151 -3.18 -4.13 -12.42
C ALA A 151 -4.40 -4.81 -11.77
N ALA A 152 -4.22 -5.97 -11.13
CA ALA A 152 -5.25 -6.64 -10.35
C ALA A 152 -5.69 -5.81 -9.12
N MET A 153 -4.77 -5.08 -8.50
CA MET A 153 -5.01 -4.34 -7.26
C MET A 153 -5.45 -2.88 -7.46
N GLY A 154 -5.05 -2.24 -8.56
CA GLY A 154 -5.23 -0.81 -8.73
C GLY A 154 -5.69 -0.38 -10.12
N GLY A 155 -6.50 0.68 -10.18
CA GLY A 155 -7.02 1.25 -11.44
C GLY A 155 -5.99 2.12 -12.19
N ARG A 156 -4.99 2.64 -11.48
CA ARG A 156 -3.88 3.42 -12.05
C ARG A 156 -2.58 3.02 -11.39
N VAL A 157 -1.59 2.66 -12.19
CA VAL A 157 -0.25 2.29 -11.74
C VAL A 157 0.77 3.22 -12.39
N PHE A 158 1.54 3.94 -11.58
CA PHE A 158 2.59 4.82 -12.06
C PHE A 158 3.96 4.28 -11.66
N TYR A 159 4.82 4.01 -12.64
CA TYR A 159 6.23 3.78 -12.38
C TYR A 159 6.93 5.14 -12.21
N ILE A 160 7.44 5.40 -11.02
CA ILE A 160 7.99 6.71 -10.64
C ILE A 160 9.51 6.78 -10.90
N GLY A 161 10.18 5.63 -10.89
CA GLY A 161 11.63 5.51 -11.08
C GLY A 161 12.31 4.65 -10.03
N GLU A 162 13.54 4.98 -9.66
CA GLU A 162 14.34 4.24 -8.69
C GLU A 162 13.69 4.16 -7.31
N LEU A 163 14.15 3.19 -6.50
CA LEU A 163 13.70 2.99 -5.12
C LEU A 163 13.84 4.29 -4.30
N GLY A 164 12.80 4.65 -3.57
CA GLY A 164 12.70 5.86 -2.76
C GLY A 164 11.91 6.99 -3.43
N LYS A 165 11.79 6.99 -4.76
CA LYS A 165 11.07 8.06 -5.47
C LYS A 165 9.56 7.99 -5.28
N ALA A 166 8.99 6.79 -5.16
CA ALA A 166 7.57 6.64 -4.88
C ALA A 166 7.22 7.00 -3.42
N ALA A 167 8.10 6.73 -2.46
CA ALA A 167 7.94 7.22 -1.08
C ALA A 167 7.89 8.75 -1.03
N ILE A 168 8.77 9.43 -1.77
CA ILE A 168 8.78 10.90 -1.84
C ILE A 168 7.46 11.45 -2.41
N ILE A 169 7.03 10.95 -3.56
CA ILE A 169 5.77 11.45 -4.17
C ILE A 169 4.56 11.10 -3.29
N LYS A 170 4.58 9.97 -2.58
CA LYS A 170 3.54 9.61 -1.61
C LYS A 170 3.45 10.62 -0.47
N VAL A 171 4.57 11.06 0.09
CA VAL A 171 4.60 12.11 1.11
C VAL A 171 4.05 13.43 0.55
N ILE A 172 4.43 13.81 -0.67
CA ILE A 172 3.92 15.02 -1.33
C ILE A 172 2.39 14.96 -1.50
N THR A 173 1.85 13.84 -1.99
CA THR A 173 0.39 13.68 -2.16
C THR A 173 -0.35 13.74 -0.84
N ASN A 174 0.17 13.12 0.22
CA ASN A 174 -0.40 13.19 1.56
C ASN A 174 -0.35 14.61 2.14
N MET A 175 0.78 15.31 1.99
CA MET A 175 0.93 16.70 2.42
C MET A 175 -0.14 17.59 1.77
N LEU A 176 -0.34 17.49 0.45
CA LEU A 176 -1.35 18.26 -0.25
C LEU A 176 -2.76 17.90 0.21
N ALA A 177 -3.07 16.62 0.41
CA ALA A 177 -4.38 16.19 0.91
C ALA A 177 -4.69 16.82 2.28
N PHE A 178 -3.75 16.80 3.22
CA PHE A 178 -3.95 17.40 4.55
C PHE A 178 -4.03 18.93 4.50
N ILE A 179 -3.26 19.60 3.64
CA ILE A 179 -3.37 21.06 3.41
C ILE A 179 -4.78 21.38 2.88
N HIS A 180 -5.28 20.64 1.91
CA HIS A 180 -6.62 20.85 1.35
C HIS A 180 -7.71 20.64 2.41
N ILE A 181 -7.62 19.59 3.23
CA ILE A 181 -8.58 19.34 4.32
C ILE A 181 -8.58 20.51 5.32
N ALA A 182 -7.39 20.98 5.75
CA ALA A 182 -7.29 22.09 6.69
C ALA A 182 -7.86 23.38 6.09
N ALA A 183 -7.47 23.74 4.86
CA ALA A 183 -7.97 24.94 4.18
C ALA A 183 -9.49 24.87 3.95
N THR A 184 -10.02 23.71 3.59
CA THR A 184 -11.46 23.49 3.41
C THR A 184 -12.21 23.67 4.73
N ALA A 185 -11.69 23.13 5.83
CA ALA A 185 -12.28 23.30 7.16
C ALA A 185 -12.35 24.79 7.57
N GLU A 186 -11.27 25.56 7.35
CA GLU A 186 -11.24 27.01 7.61
C GLU A 186 -12.24 27.77 6.75
N ALA A 187 -12.35 27.43 5.45
CA ALA A 187 -13.32 28.02 4.54
C ALA A 187 -14.77 27.78 4.99
N TYR A 188 -15.10 26.57 5.45
CA TYR A 188 -16.42 26.27 6.01
C TYR A 188 -16.69 26.99 7.32
N MET A 189 -15.70 27.15 8.19
CA MET A 189 -15.84 27.96 9.41
C MET A 189 -16.16 29.43 9.08
N LEU A 190 -15.52 29.98 8.04
CA LEU A 190 -15.81 31.35 7.57
C LEU A 190 -17.22 31.46 7.00
N ALA A 191 -17.65 30.51 6.19
CA ALA A 191 -19.01 30.45 5.66
C ALA A 191 -20.06 30.41 6.79
N ALA A 192 -19.85 29.54 7.79
CA ALA A 192 -20.72 29.43 8.96
C ALA A 192 -20.82 30.76 9.74
N LYS A 193 -19.69 31.43 9.98
CA LYS A 193 -19.66 32.76 10.62
C LYS A 193 -20.38 33.83 9.81
N GLY A 194 -20.35 33.72 8.48
CA GLY A 194 -21.09 34.61 7.56
C GLY A 194 -22.57 34.27 7.46
N GLY A 195 -23.08 33.26 8.18
CA GLY A 195 -24.48 32.84 8.13
C GLY A 195 -24.86 32.09 6.86
N ILE A 196 -23.89 31.60 6.09
CA ILE A 196 -24.11 30.85 4.85
C ILE A 196 -24.40 29.38 5.21
N ASP A 197 -25.42 28.79 4.61
CA ASP A 197 -25.69 27.35 4.72
C ASP A 197 -24.50 26.55 4.20
N LEU A 198 -24.02 25.58 4.98
CA LEU A 198 -22.80 24.86 4.66
C LEU A 198 -22.95 23.94 3.43
N ARG A 199 -24.16 23.46 3.15
CA ARG A 199 -24.42 22.68 1.93
C ARG A 199 -24.34 23.55 0.70
N LEU A 200 -24.93 24.77 0.76
CA LEU A 200 -24.80 25.74 -0.29
C LEU A 200 -23.35 26.17 -0.50
N ALA A 201 -22.60 26.40 0.58
CA ALA A 201 -21.17 26.72 0.50
C ALA A 201 -20.38 25.61 -0.21
N TRP A 202 -20.67 24.34 0.10
CA TRP A 202 -20.06 23.18 -0.58
C TRP A 202 -20.38 23.17 -2.09
N GLU A 203 -21.64 23.37 -2.48
CA GLU A 203 -22.04 23.40 -3.89
C GLU A 203 -21.33 24.51 -4.66
N VAL A 204 -21.22 25.69 -4.06
CA VAL A 204 -20.53 26.85 -4.66
C VAL A 204 -19.02 26.59 -4.78
N ILE A 205 -18.38 26.10 -3.73
CA ILE A 205 -16.95 25.77 -3.75
C ILE A 205 -16.68 24.72 -4.82
N LYS A 206 -17.47 23.66 -4.88
CA LYS A 206 -17.34 22.60 -5.87
C LYS A 206 -17.45 23.10 -7.31
N ALA A 207 -18.24 24.12 -7.56
CA ALA A 207 -18.44 24.74 -8.88
C ALA A 207 -17.43 25.86 -9.20
N SER A 208 -16.54 26.19 -8.25
CA SER A 208 -15.60 27.30 -8.36
C SER A 208 -14.15 26.86 -8.57
N SER A 209 -13.26 27.84 -8.75
CA SER A 209 -11.80 27.59 -8.79
C SER A 209 -11.21 27.13 -7.45
N GLY A 210 -11.97 27.20 -6.36
CA GLY A 210 -11.57 26.68 -5.04
C GLY A 210 -11.77 25.17 -4.85
N ASN A 211 -12.29 24.48 -5.86
CA ASN A 211 -12.52 23.05 -5.79
C ASN A 211 -11.21 22.25 -5.66
N SER A 212 -11.21 21.25 -4.79
CA SER A 212 -10.17 20.23 -4.70
C SER A 212 -10.83 18.85 -4.63
N PHE A 213 -10.08 17.78 -4.91
CA PHE A 213 -10.58 16.40 -4.83
C PHE A 213 -10.50 15.80 -3.41
N THR A 214 -10.15 16.58 -2.41
CA THR A 214 -10.06 16.18 -0.99
C THR A 214 -11.23 16.71 -0.20
#